data_659946d1c620270c75149cbb06d53526
#
_entry.id   659946d1c620270c75149cbb06d53526
#
_cell.length_a   1.000
_cell.length_b   1.000
_cell.length_c   1.000
_cell.angle_alpha   90.00
_cell.angle_beta   90.00
_cell.angle_gamma   90.00
#
_symmetry.space_group_name_H-M   'P 1'
#
loop_
_entity.id
_entity.type
_entity.pdbx_description
1 polymer ?
#
loop_
_entity_poly.entity_id
_entity_poly.type
_entity_poly.pdbx_seq_one_letter_code
_entity_poly.pdbx_strand_id
1 'polypeptide(L)'
;RVGERIPSWGNRPDSVFESREFLAAVERALGELPIDYRVAVTLRDVEGLSLREGAEVVGIGERAFKSRLHRGRMALRAMLDGYFEEGYL
;
A
#
# COMPACT_ATOMS: atom_id res chain seq x y z
N ARG A 1 -10.62 -5.78 2.60
CA ARG A 1 -9.29 -6.19 3.07
C ARG A 1 -8.21 -5.41 2.32
N VAL A 2 -7.09 -5.22 3.02
CA VAL A 2 -5.99 -4.43 2.46
C VAL A 2 -5.48 -5.03 1.14
N GLY A 3 -5.28 -6.34 1.10
CA GLY A 3 -4.76 -7.00 -0.10
C GLY A 3 -5.63 -6.82 -1.33
N GLU A 4 -6.92 -6.68 -1.14
CA GLU A 4 -7.85 -6.51 -2.25
C GLU A 4 -7.81 -5.10 -2.83
N ARG A 5 -7.32 -4.14 -2.06
CA ARG A 5 -7.31 -2.72 -2.45
C ARG A 5 -5.97 -2.22 -2.94
N ILE A 6 -4.95 -3.06 -2.94
CA ILE A 6 -3.63 -2.69 -3.43
C ILE A 6 -3.49 -3.24 -4.85
N PRO A 7 -3.70 -2.42 -5.90
CA PRO A 7 -3.80 -2.94 -7.26
C PRO A 7 -2.57 -3.68 -7.75
N SER A 8 -1.39 -3.22 -7.36
CA SER A 8 -0.15 -3.84 -7.82
C SER A 8 0.08 -5.24 -7.25
N TRP A 9 -0.73 -5.63 -6.26
CA TRP A 9 -0.59 -6.93 -5.59
C TRP A 9 -1.81 -7.82 -5.80
N GLY A 10 -2.80 -7.35 -6.55
CA GLY A 10 -4.09 -8.01 -6.67
C GLY A 10 -4.07 -9.36 -7.36
N ASN A 11 -3.03 -9.67 -8.11
CA ASN A 11 -2.92 -10.95 -8.80
C ASN A 11 -2.12 -12.01 -8.02
N ARG A 12 -1.87 -11.77 -6.75
CA ARG A 12 -1.21 -12.74 -5.88
C ARG A 12 -2.22 -13.76 -5.36
N PRO A 13 -1.75 -14.96 -4.96
CA PRO A 13 -2.66 -15.96 -4.39
C PRO A 13 -3.39 -15.42 -3.18
N ASP A 14 -4.68 -15.72 -3.08
CA ASP A 14 -5.50 -15.26 -1.97
C ASP A 14 -4.96 -15.66 -0.62
N SER A 15 -4.37 -16.84 -0.52
CA SER A 15 -3.83 -17.32 0.75
C SER A 15 -2.75 -16.40 1.33
N VAL A 16 -2.01 -15.69 0.48
CA VAL A 16 -1.00 -14.73 0.92
C VAL A 16 -1.67 -13.52 1.57
N PHE A 17 -2.68 -12.97 0.89
CA PHE A 17 -3.33 -11.75 1.34
C PHE A 17 -4.27 -11.97 2.51
N GLU A 18 -4.70 -13.20 2.73
CA GLU A 18 -5.58 -13.54 3.84
C GLU A 18 -4.81 -13.99 5.07
N SER A 19 -3.52 -14.23 4.94
CA SER A 19 -2.69 -14.63 6.05
C SER A 19 -2.63 -13.53 7.12
N ARG A 20 -2.81 -13.93 8.39
CA ARG A 20 -2.68 -12.97 9.50
C ARG A 20 -1.25 -12.44 9.58
N GLU A 21 -0.28 -13.29 9.28
CA GLU A 21 1.12 -12.87 9.29
C GLU A 21 1.38 -11.80 8.24
N PHE A 22 0.83 -11.98 7.04
CA PHE A 22 1.00 -11.00 5.98
C PHE A 22 0.33 -9.69 6.34
N LEU A 23 -0.91 -9.74 6.81
CA LEU A 23 -1.64 -8.52 7.19
C LEU A 23 -0.95 -7.78 8.32
N ALA A 24 -0.45 -8.51 9.31
CA ALA A 24 0.30 -7.89 10.39
C ALA A 24 1.59 -7.25 9.89
N ALA A 25 2.26 -7.90 8.92
CA ALA A 25 3.46 -7.34 8.32
C ALA A 25 3.15 -6.06 7.54
N VAL A 26 2.02 -6.03 6.83
CA VAL A 26 1.58 -4.83 6.11
C VAL A 26 1.34 -3.69 7.10
N GLU A 27 0.67 -3.95 8.21
CA GLU A 27 0.41 -2.92 9.22
C GLU A 27 1.72 -2.37 9.80
N ARG A 28 2.66 -3.25 10.12
CA ARG A 28 3.96 -2.81 10.63
C ARG A 28 4.70 -1.98 9.60
N ALA A 29 4.71 -2.43 8.35
CA ALA A 29 5.40 -1.72 7.28
C ALA A 29 4.79 -0.35 7.04
N LEU A 30 3.46 -0.25 7.04
CA LEU A 30 2.78 1.04 6.93
C LEU A 30 3.21 1.98 8.05
N GLY A 31 3.31 1.46 9.27
CA GLY A 31 3.72 2.25 10.42
C GLY A 31 5.17 2.77 10.32
N GLU A 32 6.01 2.12 9.52
CA GLU A 32 7.39 2.54 9.33
C GLU A 32 7.59 3.49 8.17
N LEU A 33 6.57 3.69 7.34
CA LEU A 33 6.68 4.63 6.23
C LEU A 33 6.71 6.08 6.76
N PRO A 34 7.44 6.96 6.06
CA PRO A 34 7.28 8.40 6.29
C PRO A 34 5.80 8.77 6.18
N ILE A 35 5.36 9.71 7.01
CA ILE A 35 3.94 10.01 7.13
C ILE A 35 3.29 10.38 5.78
N ASP A 36 4.00 11.12 4.94
CA ASP A 36 3.44 11.53 3.65
C ASP A 36 3.13 10.34 2.75
N TYR A 37 3.99 9.34 2.78
CA TYR A 37 3.80 8.13 1.97
C TYR A 37 2.73 7.24 2.58
N ARG A 38 2.73 7.12 3.90
CA ARG A 38 1.72 6.33 4.61
C ARG A 38 0.32 6.83 4.33
N VAL A 39 0.14 8.15 4.41
CA VAL A 39 -1.16 8.76 4.16
C VAL A 39 -1.61 8.50 2.72
N ALA A 40 -0.72 8.68 1.75
CA ALA A 40 -1.08 8.47 0.35
C ALA A 40 -1.52 7.03 0.08
N VAL A 41 -0.75 6.06 0.58
CA VAL A 41 -1.10 4.64 0.40
C VAL A 41 -2.41 4.32 1.12
N THR A 42 -2.57 4.81 2.34
CA THR A 42 -3.78 4.55 3.12
C THR A 42 -5.01 5.09 2.43
N LEU A 43 -4.97 6.34 1.97
CA LEU A 43 -6.12 6.95 1.32
C LEU A 43 -6.49 6.25 0.02
N ARG A 44 -5.52 5.89 -0.78
CA ARG A 44 -5.78 5.30 -2.09
C ARG A 44 -6.03 3.81 -2.02
N ASP A 45 -5.16 3.07 -1.35
CA ASP A 45 -5.18 1.60 -1.42
C ASP A 45 -5.99 0.94 -0.31
N VAL A 46 -6.14 1.58 0.81
CA VAL A 46 -6.95 1.05 1.91
C VAL A 46 -8.35 1.63 1.88
N GLU A 47 -8.45 2.96 1.79
CA GLU A 47 -9.75 3.65 1.82
C GLU A 47 -10.42 3.70 0.45
N GLY A 48 -9.68 3.51 -0.61
CA GLY A 48 -10.26 3.45 -1.94
C GLY A 48 -10.57 4.77 -2.60
N LEU A 49 -9.97 5.87 -2.13
CA LEU A 49 -10.17 7.17 -2.74
C LEU A 49 -9.50 7.22 -4.12
N SER A 50 -10.05 8.04 -5.01
CA SER A 50 -9.37 8.33 -6.27
C SER A 50 -8.14 9.19 -6.02
N LEU A 51 -7.27 9.30 -7.02
CA LEU A 51 -6.09 10.17 -6.92
C LEU A 51 -6.51 11.60 -6.64
N ARG A 52 -7.56 12.05 -7.30
CA ARG A 52 -8.08 13.40 -7.12
C ARG A 52 -8.59 13.61 -5.69
N GLU A 53 -9.38 12.67 -5.21
CA GLU A 53 -9.93 12.76 -3.86
C GLU A 53 -8.82 12.73 -2.80
N GLY A 54 -7.86 11.84 -2.97
CA GLY A 54 -6.73 11.77 -2.05
C GLY A 54 -5.91 13.05 -2.03
N ALA A 55 -5.65 13.60 -3.21
CA ALA A 55 -4.92 14.87 -3.33
C ALA A 55 -5.67 16.00 -2.61
N GLU A 56 -7.00 16.04 -2.76
CA GLU A 56 -7.81 17.05 -2.10
C GLU A 56 -7.75 16.93 -0.57
N VAL A 57 -7.84 15.71 -0.07
CA VAL A 57 -7.76 15.49 1.38
C VAL A 57 -6.43 15.98 1.94
N VAL A 58 -5.34 15.71 1.24
CA VAL A 58 -4.00 16.09 1.69
C VAL A 58 -3.70 17.57 1.41
N GLY A 59 -4.39 18.16 0.45
CA GLY A 59 -4.17 19.55 0.10
C GLY A 59 -3.00 19.78 -0.84
N ILE A 60 -2.75 18.83 -1.73
CA ILE A 60 -1.66 18.93 -2.72
C ILE A 60 -2.20 18.63 -4.12
N GLY A 61 -1.39 18.87 -5.12
CA GLY A 61 -1.76 18.55 -6.49
C GLY A 61 -1.83 17.05 -6.71
N GLU A 62 -2.61 16.64 -7.70
CA GLU A 62 -2.82 15.24 -8.03
C GLU A 62 -1.51 14.54 -8.42
N ARG A 63 -0.67 15.26 -9.18
CA ARG A 63 0.63 14.70 -9.58
C ARG A 63 1.53 14.42 -8.37
N ALA A 64 1.56 15.37 -7.43
CA ALA A 64 2.34 15.21 -6.20
C ALA A 64 1.82 14.04 -5.37
N PHE A 65 0.49 13.91 -5.27
CA PHE A 65 -0.12 12.80 -4.56
C PHE A 65 0.26 11.47 -5.21
N LYS A 66 0.18 11.40 -6.53
CA LYS A 66 0.54 10.19 -7.27
C LYS A 66 2.00 9.80 -7.04
N SER A 67 2.89 10.80 -6.97
CA SER A 67 4.30 10.56 -6.68
C SER A 67 4.50 9.97 -5.29
N ARG A 68 3.83 10.53 -4.28
CA ARG A 68 3.89 10.01 -2.91
C ARG A 68 3.37 8.58 -2.85
N LEU A 69 2.28 8.33 -3.54
CA LEU A 69 1.68 7.00 -3.60
C LEU A 69 2.64 5.98 -4.19
N HIS A 70 3.27 6.35 -5.32
CA HIS A 70 4.23 5.47 -5.97
C HIS A 70 5.40 5.13 -5.03
N ARG A 71 5.97 6.14 -4.41
CA ARG A 71 7.10 5.93 -3.49
C ARG A 71 6.71 5.12 -2.27
N GLY A 72 5.52 5.36 -1.76
CA GLY A 72 5.00 4.58 -0.63
C GLY A 72 4.82 3.11 -1.00
N ARG A 73 4.26 2.85 -2.17
CA ARG A 73 4.07 1.48 -2.65
C ARG A 73 5.40 0.76 -2.86
N MET A 74 6.38 1.47 -3.43
CA MET A 74 7.70 0.89 -3.64
C MET A 74 8.38 0.53 -2.32
N ALA A 75 8.27 1.42 -1.34
CA ALA A 75 8.86 1.16 -0.03
C ALA A 75 8.18 -0.02 0.67
N LEU A 76 6.85 -0.08 0.60
CA LEU A 76 6.11 -1.21 1.17
C LEU A 76 6.51 -2.52 0.51
N ARG A 77 6.61 -2.51 -0.81
CA ARG A 77 6.98 -3.72 -1.54
C ARG A 77 8.35 -4.22 -1.11
N ALA A 78 9.29 -3.30 -0.94
CA ALA A 78 10.63 -3.66 -0.49
C ALA A 78 10.60 -4.29 0.92
N MET A 79 9.80 -3.71 1.83
CA MET A 79 9.67 -4.23 3.19
C MET A 79 9.00 -5.59 3.23
N LEU A 80 8.13 -5.88 2.27
CA LEU A 80 7.34 -7.11 2.24
C LEU A 80 7.89 -8.14 1.26
N ASP A 81 9.08 -7.91 0.75
CA ASP A 81 9.67 -8.73 -0.31
C ASP A 81 9.74 -10.22 0.04
N GLY A 82 10.04 -10.53 1.30
CA GLY A 82 10.10 -11.91 1.74
C GLY A 82 8.80 -12.68 1.53
N TYR A 83 7.68 -12.01 1.59
CA TYR A 83 6.39 -12.66 1.38
C TYR A 83 6.12 -12.98 -0.08
N PHE A 84 6.84 -12.35 -0.99
CA PHE A 84 6.70 -12.59 -2.41
C PHE A 84 7.78 -13.51 -2.97
N GLU A 85 8.86 -13.71 -2.24
CA GLU A 85 9.99 -14.52 -2.70
C GLU A 85 10.15 -15.86 -1.99
N GLU A 86 9.63 -15.99 -0.78
CA GLU A 86 9.87 -17.15 0.08
C GLU A 86 8.70 -18.14 0.13
N GLY A 87 8.10 -18.41 -1.01
CA GLY A 87 7.15 -19.51 -1.07
C GLY A 87 5.69 -19.13 -0.95
N TYR A 88 5.39 -17.89 -0.81
CA TYR A 88 4.00 -17.44 -0.87
C TYR A 88 3.52 -17.22 -2.30
N LEU A 89 4.43 -17.34 -3.23
CA LEU A 89 4.14 -17.13 -4.65
C LEU A 89 3.80 -18.44 -5.36
#